data_a901d3284b83ce039ef1dd51af9a0bc5
#
_entry.id   a901d3284b83ce039ef1dd51af9a0bc5
#
_cell.length_a   1.000
_cell.length_b   1.000
_cell.length_c   1.000
_cell.angle_alpha   90.00
_cell.angle_beta   90.00
_cell.angle_gamma   90.00
#
_symmetry.space_group_name_H-M   'P 1'
#
loop_
_entity.id
_entity.type
_entity.pdbx_description
1 polymer ?
#
loop_
_entity_poly.entity_id
_entity_poly.type
_entity_poly.pdbx_seq_one_letter_code
_entity_poly.pdbx_strand_id
1 'polypeptide(L)'
;GEQGVRDLQLMGLEAVQIVRDRVARHAIACDLTWGYCDLANKPAQMAGLAEEAEHLRSLGYAHELRLVAKDDIHDVVGSQRYAGGLVDMGSGHLHPLNLALGEAAAAARLGVKLHEQSEVTRIDYGPQVQVHTAQGRVRAQTLVLCCNAYLNGLNGELGGKVLPAGSYLIATEPLGEARARSLLPQNMAVCDQRVALDYYRLSADHRLLFGGACHYSGRDPKDIAAYMRPKMLRVFPQLADVRIDYQWGGMIGIGANRLPQVGRLPDKPNVYYAQAYAGHGLNATHLAARLLGEAISGQQSGRFDLFAKVPHMTFPGGKHLRSPLLALGMLWHRLKELV
;
A
#
# COMPACT_ATOMS: atom_id res chain seq x y z
N GLY A 1 3.17 21.36 13.54
CA GLY A 1 4.41 21.48 14.31
C GLY A 1 4.95 20.10 14.65
N GLU A 2 6.06 20.01 15.36
CA GLU A 2 6.77 18.74 15.70
C GLU A 2 5.87 17.73 16.41
N GLN A 3 5.02 18.17 17.34
CA GLN A 3 4.07 17.28 18.02
C GLN A 3 3.12 16.59 17.02
N GLY A 4 2.60 17.30 16.03
CA GLY A 4 1.72 16.70 15.02
C GLY A 4 2.43 15.68 14.14
N VAL A 5 3.72 15.89 13.84
CA VAL A 5 4.56 14.90 13.12
C VAL A 5 4.72 13.64 13.97
N ARG A 6 5.07 13.79 15.24
CA ARG A 6 5.19 12.68 16.19
C ARG A 6 3.88 11.90 16.34
N ASP A 7 2.76 12.61 16.46
CA ASP A 7 1.44 11.97 16.57
C ASP A 7 1.08 11.16 15.31
N LEU A 8 1.36 11.68 14.12
CA LEU A 8 1.17 10.96 12.85
C LEU A 8 2.06 9.70 12.77
N GLN A 9 3.30 9.78 13.23
CA GLN A 9 4.20 8.63 13.26
C GLN A 9 3.72 7.54 14.22
N LEU A 10 3.30 7.91 15.44
CA LEU A 10 2.73 6.98 16.40
C LEU A 10 1.44 6.32 15.89
N MET A 11 0.58 7.07 15.20
CA MET A 11 -0.59 6.50 14.54
C MET A 11 -0.21 5.56 13.38
N GLY A 12 0.92 5.79 12.70
CA GLY A 12 1.45 4.88 11.70
C GLY A 12 1.84 3.51 12.30
N LEU A 13 2.46 3.51 13.48
CA LEU A 13 2.78 2.28 14.23
C LEU A 13 1.49 1.58 14.71
N GLU A 14 0.52 2.33 15.22
CA GLU A 14 -0.79 1.80 15.61
C GLU A 14 -1.51 1.12 14.44
N ALA A 15 -1.34 1.62 13.21
CA ALA A 15 -2.00 1.08 12.03
C ALA A 15 -1.73 -0.43 11.83
N VAL A 16 -0.51 -0.88 12.10
CA VAL A 16 -0.14 -2.30 12.03
C VAL A 16 -0.83 -3.11 13.13
N GLN A 17 -0.90 -2.55 14.35
CA GLN A 17 -1.60 -3.18 15.46
C GLN A 17 -3.09 -3.34 15.18
N ILE A 18 -3.73 -2.36 14.51
CA ILE A 18 -5.15 -2.46 14.12
C ILE A 18 -5.37 -3.67 13.21
N VAL A 19 -4.49 -3.94 12.25
CA VAL A 19 -4.58 -5.12 11.38
C VAL A 19 -4.45 -6.40 12.19
N ARG A 20 -3.44 -6.49 13.05
CA ARG A 20 -3.23 -7.65 13.95
C ARG A 20 -4.47 -7.97 14.77
N ASP A 21 -5.02 -6.95 15.45
CA ASP A 21 -6.17 -7.09 16.32
C ASP A 21 -7.42 -7.52 15.54
N ARG A 22 -7.60 -7.00 14.33
CA ARG A 22 -8.72 -7.34 13.46
C ARG A 22 -8.65 -8.77 12.97
N VAL A 23 -7.48 -9.20 12.49
CA VAL A 23 -7.23 -10.58 12.09
C VAL A 23 -7.53 -11.54 13.24
N ALA A 24 -7.02 -11.25 14.43
CA ALA A 24 -7.25 -12.07 15.63
C ALA A 24 -8.72 -12.07 16.05
N ARG A 25 -9.34 -10.89 16.16
CA ARG A 25 -10.74 -10.74 16.61
C ARG A 25 -11.74 -11.49 15.75
N HIS A 26 -11.54 -11.50 14.45
CA HIS A 26 -12.45 -12.10 13.49
C HIS A 26 -12.00 -13.46 12.96
N ALA A 27 -10.88 -13.99 13.49
CA ALA A 27 -10.26 -15.25 13.09
C ALA A 27 -10.06 -15.34 11.56
N ILE A 28 -9.48 -14.29 10.95
CA ILE A 28 -9.31 -14.19 9.49
C ILE A 28 -8.12 -15.04 9.07
N ALA A 29 -8.37 -16.07 8.23
CA ALA A 29 -7.34 -16.93 7.66
C ALA A 29 -6.65 -16.25 6.47
N CYS A 30 -5.69 -15.35 6.75
CA CYS A 30 -4.97 -14.55 5.74
C CYS A 30 -3.46 -14.77 5.74
N ASP A 31 -2.97 -15.88 6.27
CA ASP A 31 -1.54 -16.25 6.28
C ASP A 31 -0.64 -15.13 6.85
N LEU A 32 -1.09 -14.46 7.92
CA LEU A 32 -0.33 -13.39 8.55
C LEU A 32 0.99 -13.91 9.09
N THR A 33 2.08 -13.41 8.54
CA THR A 33 3.46 -13.78 8.90
C THR A 33 4.24 -12.53 9.26
N TRP A 34 4.96 -12.57 10.39
CA TRP A 34 5.77 -11.45 10.86
C TRP A 34 7.19 -11.53 10.31
N GLY A 35 7.78 -10.37 10.15
CA GLY A 35 9.09 -10.15 9.60
C GLY A 35 9.05 -9.43 8.25
N TYR A 36 9.80 -8.35 8.19
CA TYR A 36 9.99 -7.52 7.02
C TYR A 36 11.44 -7.08 6.94
N CYS A 37 11.97 -6.86 5.74
CA CYS A 37 13.31 -6.31 5.59
C CYS A 37 13.36 -5.28 4.47
N ASP A 38 13.82 -4.08 4.81
CA ASP A 38 14.26 -3.09 3.84
C ASP A 38 15.67 -3.40 3.38
N LEU A 39 15.87 -3.58 2.06
CA LEU A 39 17.13 -3.99 1.46
C LEU A 39 17.87 -2.81 0.82
N ALA A 40 19.08 -2.57 1.26
CA ALA A 40 19.96 -1.56 0.66
C ALA A 40 20.57 -2.09 -0.64
N ASN A 41 20.38 -1.37 -1.74
CA ASN A 41 21.00 -1.69 -3.04
C ASN A 41 22.46 -1.19 -3.12
N LYS A 42 22.81 -0.17 -2.32
CA LYS A 42 24.13 0.48 -2.28
C LYS A 42 24.58 0.64 -0.84
N PRO A 43 25.90 0.53 -0.54
CA PRO A 43 26.40 0.71 0.83
C PRO A 43 25.99 2.03 1.49
N ALA A 44 25.92 3.12 0.71
CA ALA A 44 25.51 4.44 1.21
C ALA A 44 24.08 4.47 1.80
N GLN A 45 23.21 3.55 1.40
CA GLN A 45 21.84 3.47 1.93
C GLN A 45 21.77 2.88 3.34
N MET A 46 22.82 2.16 3.78
CA MET A 46 22.85 1.55 5.12
C MET A 46 22.83 2.59 6.25
N ALA A 47 23.42 3.78 6.03
CA ALA A 47 23.35 4.87 7.01
C ALA A 47 21.91 5.32 7.25
N GLY A 48 21.12 5.50 6.17
CA GLY A 48 19.70 5.87 6.28
C GLY A 48 18.86 4.80 6.99
N LEU A 49 19.14 3.51 6.75
CA LEU A 49 18.47 2.42 7.48
C LEU A 49 18.83 2.40 8.97
N ALA A 50 20.06 2.75 9.31
CA ALA A 50 20.47 2.88 10.71
C ALA A 50 19.77 4.06 11.40
N GLU A 51 19.68 5.21 10.72
CA GLU A 51 18.96 6.39 11.21
C GLU A 51 17.47 6.08 11.42
N GLU A 52 16.85 5.35 10.49
CA GLU A 52 15.46 4.91 10.59
C GLU A 52 15.24 3.99 11.81
N ALA A 53 16.13 3.03 12.04
CA ALA A 53 16.05 2.16 13.20
C ALA A 53 16.16 2.93 14.52
N GLU A 54 17.08 3.90 14.62
CA GLU A 54 17.22 4.76 15.81
C GLU A 54 15.97 5.67 15.98
N HIS A 55 15.46 6.20 14.90
CA HIS A 55 14.24 7.00 14.94
C HIS A 55 13.04 6.20 15.46
N LEU A 56 12.81 4.99 14.96
CA LEU A 56 11.75 4.11 15.46
C LEU A 56 11.91 3.79 16.94
N ARG A 57 13.14 3.50 17.39
CA ARG A 57 13.43 3.28 18.82
C ARG A 57 13.10 4.52 19.66
N SER A 58 13.42 5.71 19.17
CA SER A 58 13.12 6.99 19.84
C SER A 58 11.61 7.25 20.00
N LEU A 59 10.79 6.65 19.15
CA LEU A 59 9.32 6.67 19.23
C LEU A 59 8.76 5.63 20.21
N GLY A 60 9.61 4.79 20.80
CA GLY A 60 9.20 3.70 21.68
C GLY A 60 8.78 2.43 20.94
N TYR A 61 9.24 2.24 19.70
CA TYR A 61 8.97 1.01 18.94
C TYR A 61 9.57 -0.21 19.65
N ALA A 62 8.72 -1.14 20.06
CA ALA A 62 9.08 -2.22 20.97
C ALA A 62 9.51 -3.52 20.26
N HIS A 63 9.39 -3.57 18.93
CA HIS A 63 9.77 -4.75 18.16
C HIS A 63 11.27 -4.76 17.83
N GLU A 64 11.80 -5.94 17.55
CA GLU A 64 13.19 -6.12 17.14
C GLU A 64 13.45 -5.38 15.81
N LEU A 65 14.49 -4.55 15.84
CA LEU A 65 15.07 -3.89 14.66
C LEU A 65 16.54 -4.30 14.57
N ARG A 66 16.95 -4.93 13.49
CA ARG A 66 18.30 -5.48 13.31
C ARG A 66 18.88 -5.09 11.96
N LEU A 67 19.99 -4.36 11.99
CA LEU A 67 20.79 -4.13 10.79
C LEU A 67 21.50 -5.42 10.38
N VAL A 68 21.44 -5.76 9.11
CA VAL A 68 22.08 -6.92 8.52
C VAL A 68 23.17 -6.44 7.57
N ALA A 69 24.39 -6.86 7.80
CA ALA A 69 25.53 -6.53 6.95
C ALA A 69 25.48 -7.31 5.62
N LYS A 70 26.29 -6.89 4.65
CA LYS A 70 26.38 -7.55 3.34
C LYS A 70 26.70 -9.03 3.44
N ASP A 71 27.62 -9.40 4.33
CA ASP A 71 28.09 -10.78 4.46
C ASP A 71 27.03 -11.71 5.07
N ASP A 72 26.10 -11.14 5.86
CA ASP A 72 25.02 -11.86 6.53
C ASP A 72 23.68 -11.75 5.80
N ILE A 73 23.61 -11.03 4.66
CA ILE A 73 22.34 -10.76 3.97
C ILE A 73 21.71 -12.04 3.44
N HIS A 74 22.48 -13.08 3.22
CA HIS A 74 22.01 -14.40 2.78
C HIS A 74 21.08 -15.07 3.81
N ASP A 75 21.11 -14.68 5.07
CA ASP A 75 20.18 -15.15 6.10
C ASP A 75 18.76 -14.59 5.93
N VAL A 76 18.61 -13.53 5.14
CA VAL A 76 17.34 -12.86 4.86
C VAL A 76 16.89 -13.11 3.42
N VAL A 77 17.80 -12.99 2.47
CA VAL A 77 17.49 -13.13 1.05
C VAL A 77 18.60 -13.85 0.30
N GLY A 78 18.25 -14.90 -0.44
CA GLY A 78 19.16 -15.69 -1.28
C GLY A 78 19.54 -14.96 -2.57
N SER A 79 20.06 -13.74 -2.45
CA SER A 79 20.52 -12.89 -3.55
C SER A 79 21.77 -12.12 -3.14
N GLN A 80 22.75 -12.07 -4.03
CA GLN A 80 24.00 -11.30 -3.80
C GLN A 80 23.90 -9.83 -4.20
N ARG A 81 22.71 -9.38 -4.57
CA ARG A 81 22.49 -8.06 -5.12
C ARG A 81 22.62 -6.92 -4.09
N TYR A 82 22.35 -7.22 -2.84
CA TYR A 82 22.14 -6.21 -1.79
C TYR A 82 23.39 -5.96 -0.96
N ALA A 83 23.52 -4.72 -0.49
CA ALA A 83 24.63 -4.27 0.36
C ALA A 83 24.35 -4.46 1.86
N GLY A 84 23.16 -4.89 2.21
CA GLY A 84 22.69 -5.12 3.57
C GLY A 84 21.20 -4.81 3.68
N GLY A 85 20.68 -4.70 4.89
CA GLY A 85 19.27 -4.39 5.14
C GLY A 85 18.95 -4.05 6.58
N LEU A 86 17.69 -3.67 6.82
CA LEU A 86 17.09 -3.48 8.13
C LEU A 86 15.93 -4.45 8.29
N VAL A 87 16.07 -5.41 9.18
CA VAL A 87 14.99 -6.33 9.58
C VAL A 87 14.13 -5.64 10.63
N ASP A 88 12.82 -5.72 10.43
CA ASP A 88 11.78 -5.27 11.35
C ASP A 88 10.81 -6.42 11.67
N MET A 89 10.78 -6.87 12.92
CA MET A 89 9.91 -7.96 13.37
C MET A 89 8.50 -7.49 13.79
N GLY A 90 8.24 -6.19 13.81
CA GLY A 90 6.92 -5.63 14.05
C GLY A 90 6.08 -5.42 12.79
N SER A 91 6.71 -5.47 11.63
CA SER A 91 6.08 -5.49 10.31
C SER A 91 6.00 -6.91 9.76
N GLY A 92 5.19 -7.12 8.72
CA GLY A 92 4.99 -8.46 8.17
C GLY A 92 4.24 -8.47 6.85
N HIS A 93 3.76 -9.63 6.48
CA HIS A 93 2.95 -9.81 5.27
C HIS A 93 1.79 -10.76 5.49
N LEU A 94 0.85 -10.72 4.57
CA LEU A 94 -0.35 -11.57 4.61
C LEU A 94 -0.92 -11.74 3.20
N HIS A 95 -1.95 -12.56 3.06
CA HIS A 95 -2.72 -12.69 1.83
C HIS A 95 -3.80 -11.60 1.77
N PRO A 96 -3.63 -10.52 0.97
CA PRO A 96 -4.49 -9.33 1.04
C PRO A 96 -5.94 -9.61 0.62
N LEU A 97 -6.17 -10.52 -0.34
CA LEU A 97 -7.53 -10.90 -0.73
C LEU A 97 -8.23 -11.68 0.38
N ASN A 98 -7.55 -12.60 1.05
CA ASN A 98 -8.12 -13.34 2.18
C ASN A 98 -8.44 -12.41 3.35
N LEU A 99 -7.60 -11.40 3.61
CA LEU A 99 -7.92 -10.37 4.59
C LEU A 99 -9.20 -9.64 4.20
N ALA A 100 -9.31 -9.14 2.97
CA ALA A 100 -10.47 -8.40 2.50
C ALA A 100 -11.76 -9.24 2.55
N LEU A 101 -11.71 -10.52 2.15
CA LEU A 101 -12.85 -11.45 2.23
C LEU A 101 -13.25 -11.73 3.68
N GLY A 102 -12.27 -11.91 4.57
CA GLY A 102 -12.53 -12.12 6.00
C GLY A 102 -13.15 -10.89 6.66
N GLU A 103 -12.70 -9.68 6.30
CA GLU A 103 -13.31 -8.44 6.77
C GLU A 103 -14.71 -8.23 6.22
N ALA A 104 -14.93 -8.50 4.94
CA ALA A 104 -16.27 -8.45 4.34
C ALA A 104 -17.24 -9.40 5.04
N ALA A 105 -16.81 -10.65 5.30
CA ALA A 105 -17.61 -11.61 6.05
C ALA A 105 -17.88 -11.13 7.48
N ALA A 106 -16.91 -10.52 8.16
CA ALA A 106 -17.10 -9.95 9.49
C ALA A 106 -18.09 -8.78 9.47
N ALA A 107 -17.97 -7.88 8.48
CA ALA A 107 -18.90 -6.77 8.30
C ALA A 107 -20.33 -7.24 8.05
N ALA A 108 -20.51 -8.25 7.20
CA ALA A 108 -21.82 -8.85 6.93
C ALA A 108 -22.45 -9.45 8.20
N ARG A 109 -21.65 -10.15 9.03
CA ARG A 109 -22.13 -10.68 10.33
C ARG A 109 -22.57 -9.57 11.30
N LEU A 110 -21.98 -8.39 11.18
CA LEU A 110 -22.35 -7.19 11.96
C LEU A 110 -23.54 -6.42 11.35
N GLY A 111 -24.16 -6.94 10.27
CA GLY A 111 -25.34 -6.35 9.65
C GLY A 111 -25.06 -5.35 8.53
N VAL A 112 -23.82 -5.18 8.11
CA VAL A 112 -23.48 -4.34 6.95
C VAL A 112 -24.00 -5.00 5.67
N LYS A 113 -24.70 -4.24 4.84
CA LYS A 113 -25.15 -4.68 3.51
C LYS A 113 -24.04 -4.43 2.49
N LEU A 114 -23.55 -5.49 1.89
CA LEU A 114 -22.54 -5.44 0.83
C LEU A 114 -23.23 -5.62 -0.51
N HIS A 115 -22.91 -4.74 -1.46
CA HIS A 115 -23.46 -4.76 -2.81
C HIS A 115 -22.33 -4.87 -3.81
N GLU A 116 -22.04 -6.09 -4.26
CA GLU A 116 -21.10 -6.34 -5.36
C GLU A 116 -21.74 -6.02 -6.71
N GLN A 117 -20.90 -5.86 -7.75
CA GLN A 117 -21.33 -5.56 -9.12
C GLN A 117 -22.29 -4.35 -9.22
N SER A 118 -22.13 -3.41 -8.28
CA SER A 118 -22.97 -2.24 -8.11
C SER A 118 -22.17 -0.96 -8.30
N GLU A 119 -21.63 -0.77 -9.52
CA GLU A 119 -20.83 0.41 -9.83
C GLU A 119 -21.66 1.70 -9.63
N VAL A 120 -21.08 2.61 -8.85
CA VAL A 120 -21.68 3.94 -8.65
C VAL A 120 -21.43 4.80 -9.86
N THR A 121 -22.52 5.24 -10.50
CA THR A 121 -22.48 6.04 -11.73
C THR A 121 -22.65 7.54 -11.46
N ARG A 122 -23.32 7.90 -10.37
CA ARG A 122 -23.60 9.30 -10.01
C ARG A 122 -23.86 9.44 -8.51
N ILE A 123 -23.48 10.60 -7.96
CA ILE A 123 -23.78 10.99 -6.59
C ILE A 123 -24.50 12.34 -6.60
N ASP A 124 -25.70 12.40 -6.00
CA ASP A 124 -26.42 13.64 -5.76
C ASP A 124 -26.13 14.04 -4.30
N TYR A 125 -25.41 15.14 -4.15
CA TYR A 125 -25.05 15.68 -2.84
C TYR A 125 -26.19 16.54 -2.28
N GLY A 126 -26.31 16.56 -0.97
CA GLY A 126 -27.32 17.32 -0.24
C GLY A 126 -27.38 16.91 1.23
N PRO A 127 -28.36 17.40 2.01
CA PRO A 127 -28.55 16.98 3.41
C PRO A 127 -28.73 15.46 3.54
N GLN A 128 -29.34 14.84 2.55
CA GLN A 128 -29.37 13.41 2.34
C GLN A 128 -28.72 13.10 0.99
N VAL A 129 -27.61 12.36 1.04
CA VAL A 129 -26.90 11.95 -0.17
C VAL A 129 -27.63 10.82 -0.88
N GLN A 130 -27.67 10.86 -2.22
CA GLN A 130 -28.18 9.76 -3.04
C GLN A 130 -27.06 9.21 -3.91
N VAL A 131 -26.80 7.93 -3.79
CA VAL A 131 -25.81 7.18 -4.58
C VAL A 131 -26.54 6.34 -5.60
N HIS A 132 -26.25 6.53 -6.89
CA HIS A 132 -26.91 5.85 -7.99
C HIS A 132 -26.04 4.78 -8.61
N THR A 133 -26.65 3.64 -8.88
CA THR A 133 -26.10 2.55 -9.69
C THR A 133 -27.00 2.31 -10.92
N ALA A 134 -26.60 1.43 -11.83
CA ALA A 134 -27.44 1.05 -12.96
C ALA A 134 -28.76 0.37 -12.55
N GLN A 135 -28.78 -0.29 -11.38
CA GLN A 135 -29.92 -1.10 -10.92
C GLN A 135 -30.74 -0.42 -9.81
N GLY A 136 -30.29 0.69 -9.25
CA GLY A 136 -30.99 1.33 -8.15
C GLY A 136 -30.26 2.50 -7.51
N ARG A 137 -30.74 2.91 -6.35
CA ARG A 137 -30.14 3.99 -5.59
C ARG A 137 -30.17 3.73 -4.10
N VAL A 138 -29.16 4.24 -3.39
CA VAL A 138 -29.11 4.27 -1.94
C VAL A 138 -29.22 5.70 -1.45
N ARG A 139 -30.02 5.94 -0.41
CA ARG A 139 -30.09 7.22 0.30
C ARG A 139 -29.39 7.06 1.64
N ALA A 140 -28.54 8.00 1.98
CA ALA A 140 -27.80 7.99 3.22
C ALA A 140 -27.66 9.40 3.83
N GLN A 141 -27.56 9.48 5.14
CA GLN A 141 -27.24 10.74 5.85
C GLN A 141 -25.76 11.08 5.66
N THR A 142 -24.91 10.05 5.67
CA THR A 142 -23.45 10.20 5.55
C THR A 142 -22.95 9.35 4.40
N LEU A 143 -22.02 9.89 3.62
CA LEU A 143 -21.29 9.18 2.56
C LEU A 143 -19.81 9.13 2.89
N VAL A 144 -19.19 7.98 2.66
CA VAL A 144 -17.73 7.80 2.73
C VAL A 144 -17.20 7.34 1.37
N LEU A 145 -16.30 8.11 0.77
CA LEU A 145 -15.67 7.81 -0.51
C LEU A 145 -14.31 7.14 -0.26
N CYS A 146 -14.22 5.84 -0.53
CA CYS A 146 -13.01 5.01 -0.36
C CYS A 146 -12.48 4.44 -1.68
N CYS A 147 -12.76 5.11 -2.81
CA CYS A 147 -12.48 4.60 -4.15
C CYS A 147 -11.00 4.71 -4.57
N ASN A 148 -10.17 5.45 -3.82
CA ASN A 148 -8.75 5.66 -4.09
C ASN A 148 -8.48 6.04 -5.56
N ALA A 149 -7.62 5.29 -6.27
CA ALA A 149 -7.29 5.52 -7.68
C ALA A 149 -8.46 5.29 -8.65
N TYR A 150 -9.54 4.65 -8.20
CA TYR A 150 -10.70 4.25 -9.01
C TYR A 150 -11.93 5.12 -8.80
N LEU A 151 -11.75 6.37 -8.36
CA LEU A 151 -12.88 7.32 -8.16
C LEU A 151 -13.64 7.69 -9.45
N ASN A 152 -13.06 7.47 -10.61
CA ASN A 152 -13.66 7.54 -11.95
C ASN A 152 -14.52 8.79 -12.25
N GLY A 153 -14.16 9.94 -11.68
CA GLY A 153 -14.86 11.20 -11.92
C GLY A 153 -16.11 11.44 -11.07
N LEU A 154 -16.44 10.55 -10.12
CA LEU A 154 -17.54 10.74 -9.16
C LEU A 154 -17.38 12.00 -8.31
N ASN A 155 -16.14 12.44 -8.08
CA ASN A 155 -15.82 13.71 -7.47
C ASN A 155 -14.55 14.30 -8.11
N GLY A 156 -14.70 15.43 -8.80
CA GLY A 156 -13.60 16.05 -9.56
C GLY A 156 -12.51 16.66 -8.67
N GLU A 157 -12.86 17.19 -7.50
CA GLU A 157 -11.90 17.74 -6.53
C GLU A 157 -10.97 16.66 -6.01
N LEU A 158 -11.52 15.59 -5.46
CA LEU A 158 -10.75 14.46 -4.93
C LEU A 158 -9.97 13.75 -6.03
N GLY A 159 -10.58 13.56 -7.19
CA GLY A 159 -9.93 12.93 -8.35
C GLY A 159 -8.71 13.70 -8.83
N GLY A 160 -8.69 15.03 -8.71
CA GLY A 160 -7.54 15.88 -9.07
C GLY A 160 -6.36 15.78 -8.11
N LYS A 161 -6.57 15.29 -6.89
CA LYS A 161 -5.54 15.16 -5.84
C LYS A 161 -4.85 13.80 -5.82
N VAL A 162 -5.27 12.86 -6.67
CA VAL A 162 -4.72 11.50 -6.74
C VAL A 162 -4.17 11.21 -8.12
N LEU A 163 -2.95 10.74 -8.17
CA LEU A 163 -2.30 10.22 -9.36
C LEU A 163 -2.43 8.69 -9.37
N PRO A 164 -3.13 8.08 -10.32
CA PRO A 164 -3.11 6.63 -10.50
C PRO A 164 -1.78 6.20 -11.13
N ALA A 165 -1.12 5.22 -10.52
CA ALA A 165 0.09 4.61 -11.06
C ALA A 165 -0.09 3.08 -11.06
N GLY A 166 0.21 2.44 -12.19
CA GLY A 166 0.14 0.99 -12.32
C GLY A 166 1.26 0.30 -11.54
N SER A 167 0.93 -0.70 -10.76
CA SER A 167 1.88 -1.60 -10.09
C SER A 167 1.54 -3.05 -10.45
N TYR A 168 2.57 -3.88 -10.63
CA TYR A 168 2.43 -5.20 -11.22
C TYR A 168 3.10 -6.26 -10.38
N LEU A 169 2.49 -7.45 -10.35
CA LEU A 169 3.00 -8.64 -9.68
C LEU A 169 2.98 -9.83 -10.62
N ILE A 170 3.93 -10.73 -10.37
CA ILE A 170 3.94 -12.09 -10.92
C ILE A 170 4.06 -13.08 -9.78
N ALA A 171 3.49 -14.27 -9.96
CA ALA A 171 3.67 -15.41 -9.08
C ALA A 171 4.24 -16.58 -9.86
N THR A 172 5.28 -17.19 -9.33
CA THR A 172 5.87 -18.40 -9.90
C THR A 172 4.94 -19.59 -9.72
N GLU A 173 5.23 -20.71 -10.38
CA GLU A 173 4.74 -22.01 -9.93
C GLU A 173 5.21 -22.31 -8.50
N PRO A 174 4.58 -23.26 -7.77
CA PRO A 174 5.07 -23.69 -6.47
C PRO A 174 6.51 -24.19 -6.56
N LEU A 175 7.41 -23.59 -5.76
CA LEU A 175 8.84 -23.91 -5.80
C LEU A 175 9.22 -25.12 -4.94
N GLY A 176 8.29 -25.54 -4.07
CA GLY A 176 8.58 -26.42 -2.96
C GLY A 176 9.33 -25.71 -1.82
N GLU A 177 9.24 -26.25 -0.62
CA GLU A 177 9.76 -25.61 0.58
C GLU A 177 11.26 -25.30 0.53
N ALA A 178 12.07 -26.28 0.11
CA ALA A 178 13.52 -26.15 0.07
C ALA A 178 13.98 -25.00 -0.85
N ARG A 179 13.41 -24.92 -2.06
CA ARG A 179 13.76 -23.87 -3.02
C ARG A 179 13.21 -22.52 -2.58
N ALA A 180 11.99 -22.46 -2.05
CA ALA A 180 11.40 -21.24 -1.51
C ALA A 180 12.24 -20.69 -0.36
N ARG A 181 12.65 -21.53 0.60
CA ARG A 181 13.52 -21.16 1.72
C ARG A 181 14.93 -20.76 1.29
N SER A 182 15.45 -21.27 0.19
CA SER A 182 16.72 -20.77 -0.33
C SER A 182 16.64 -19.35 -0.87
N LEU A 183 15.44 -18.85 -1.21
CA LEU A 183 15.21 -17.46 -1.63
C LEU A 183 14.93 -16.54 -0.45
N LEU A 184 14.09 -16.97 0.49
CA LEU A 184 13.69 -16.21 1.68
C LEU A 184 13.72 -17.14 2.91
N PRO A 185 14.89 -17.34 3.53
CA PRO A 185 15.11 -18.31 4.61
C PRO A 185 14.16 -18.13 5.79
N GLN A 186 13.90 -16.87 6.17
CA GLN A 186 13.05 -16.53 7.31
C GLN A 186 11.60 -16.22 6.92
N ASN A 187 11.21 -16.41 5.65
CA ASN A 187 9.88 -16.11 5.12
C ASN A 187 9.41 -14.67 5.39
N MET A 188 10.32 -13.72 5.40
CA MET A 188 9.99 -12.30 5.52
C MET A 188 9.50 -11.74 4.20
N ALA A 189 8.67 -10.70 4.26
CA ALA A 189 8.51 -9.82 3.11
C ALA A 189 9.74 -8.93 2.98
N VAL A 190 10.14 -8.61 1.77
CA VAL A 190 11.28 -7.74 1.52
C VAL A 190 10.94 -6.70 0.46
N CYS A 191 11.56 -5.52 0.61
CA CYS A 191 11.46 -4.42 -0.33
C CYS A 191 12.83 -3.79 -0.51
N ASP A 192 13.18 -3.34 -1.71
CA ASP A 192 14.41 -2.60 -1.91
C ASP A 192 14.20 -1.08 -1.90
N GLN A 193 15.28 -0.32 -1.75
CA GLN A 193 15.24 1.13 -1.61
C GLN A 193 15.41 1.90 -2.94
N ARG A 194 14.96 1.34 -4.06
CA ARG A 194 14.93 2.05 -5.32
C ARG A 194 13.68 2.94 -5.42
N VAL A 195 13.73 3.95 -6.27
CA VAL A 195 12.55 4.79 -6.55
C VAL A 195 11.39 3.98 -7.14
N ALA A 196 11.70 3.08 -8.09
CA ALA A 196 10.80 2.05 -8.57
C ALA A 196 11.24 0.73 -7.95
N LEU A 197 10.84 0.53 -6.70
CA LEU A 197 11.27 -0.57 -5.85
C LEU A 197 10.83 -1.93 -6.40
N ASP A 198 11.63 -2.96 -6.13
CA ASP A 198 11.22 -4.36 -6.21
C ASP A 198 10.82 -4.82 -4.80
N TYR A 199 9.70 -5.53 -4.69
CA TYR A 199 9.24 -6.13 -3.44
C TYR A 199 8.76 -7.56 -3.68
N TYR A 200 9.01 -8.42 -2.72
CA TYR A 200 8.66 -9.84 -2.90
C TYR A 200 8.51 -10.55 -1.56
N ARG A 201 7.79 -11.67 -1.61
CA ARG A 201 7.56 -12.57 -0.49
C ARG A 201 7.18 -13.95 -0.99
N LEU A 202 7.11 -14.92 -0.11
CA LEU A 202 6.51 -16.21 -0.41
C LEU A 202 5.01 -16.21 -0.14
N SER A 203 4.27 -17.03 -0.89
CA SER A 203 2.91 -17.43 -0.56
C SER A 203 2.91 -18.65 0.35
N ALA A 204 1.76 -19.00 0.94
CA ALA A 204 1.61 -20.19 1.78
C ALA A 204 1.90 -21.50 1.03
N ASP A 205 1.68 -21.55 -0.28
CA ASP A 205 1.99 -22.68 -1.16
C ASP A 205 3.40 -22.59 -1.80
N HIS A 206 4.30 -21.81 -1.19
CA HIS A 206 5.71 -21.70 -1.59
C HIS A 206 5.96 -21.14 -3.00
N ARG A 207 5.13 -20.23 -3.49
CA ARG A 207 5.41 -19.44 -4.69
C ARG A 207 6.20 -18.19 -4.33
N LEU A 208 7.09 -17.75 -5.20
CA LEU A 208 7.61 -16.39 -5.11
C LEU A 208 6.59 -15.42 -5.73
N LEU A 209 6.07 -14.51 -4.92
CA LEU A 209 5.32 -13.35 -5.37
C LEU A 209 6.31 -12.20 -5.55
N PHE A 210 6.50 -11.72 -6.78
CA PHE A 210 7.44 -10.66 -7.11
C PHE A 210 6.70 -9.47 -7.71
N GLY A 211 6.79 -8.34 -7.04
CA GLY A 211 6.16 -7.08 -7.42
C GLY A 211 7.17 -5.97 -7.63
N GLY A 212 6.72 -4.91 -8.25
CA GLY A 212 7.55 -3.73 -8.49
C GLY A 212 7.10 -2.95 -9.72
N ALA A 213 7.98 -2.07 -10.19
CA ALA A 213 7.80 -1.26 -11.37
C ALA A 213 6.49 -0.46 -11.39
N CYS A 214 6.60 0.85 -11.18
CA CYS A 214 5.48 1.76 -11.39
C CYS A 214 5.41 2.17 -12.86
N HIS A 215 4.22 2.14 -13.44
CA HIS A 215 3.93 2.65 -14.75
C HIS A 215 2.95 3.83 -14.67
N TYR A 216 3.40 4.99 -15.11
CA TYR A 216 2.66 6.25 -14.91
C TYR A 216 1.83 6.69 -16.12
N SER A 217 1.83 5.90 -17.20
CA SER A 217 1.07 6.24 -18.42
C SER A 217 -0.43 5.98 -18.31
N GLY A 218 -0.90 5.35 -17.24
CA GLY A 218 -2.28 4.88 -17.10
C GLY A 218 -2.65 3.70 -17.99
N ARG A 219 -1.65 3.05 -18.63
CA ARG A 219 -1.84 1.86 -19.46
C ARG A 219 -1.04 0.70 -18.90
N ASP A 220 -1.65 -0.45 -18.84
CA ASP A 220 -0.97 -1.67 -18.41
C ASP A 220 -0.06 -2.23 -19.53
N PRO A 221 1.04 -2.91 -19.16
CA PRO A 221 1.81 -3.72 -20.11
C PRO A 221 0.90 -4.77 -20.77
N LYS A 222 1.12 -5.04 -22.05
CA LYS A 222 0.37 -6.09 -22.76
C LYS A 222 0.59 -7.47 -22.17
N ASP A 223 1.81 -7.72 -21.67
CA ASP A 223 2.21 -8.93 -20.98
C ASP A 223 3.00 -8.54 -19.73
N ILE A 224 2.35 -8.68 -18.58
CA ILE A 224 2.94 -8.33 -17.28
C ILE A 224 4.07 -9.31 -16.93
N ALA A 225 3.94 -10.59 -17.26
CA ALA A 225 4.98 -11.58 -16.98
C ALA A 225 6.26 -11.27 -17.79
N ALA A 226 6.13 -10.98 -19.08
CA ALA A 226 7.27 -10.57 -19.91
C ALA A 226 7.93 -9.27 -19.40
N TYR A 227 7.15 -8.34 -18.85
CA TYR A 227 7.65 -7.09 -18.27
C TYR A 227 8.35 -7.28 -16.92
N MET A 228 7.83 -8.16 -16.06
CA MET A 228 8.31 -8.36 -14.68
C MET A 228 9.40 -9.42 -14.55
N ARG A 229 9.35 -10.50 -15.34
CA ARG A 229 10.29 -11.62 -15.26
C ARG A 229 11.78 -11.18 -15.34
N PRO A 230 12.21 -10.28 -16.24
CA PRO A 230 13.61 -9.83 -16.27
C PRO A 230 14.03 -9.10 -14.97
N LYS A 231 13.10 -8.46 -14.25
CA LYS A 231 13.37 -7.82 -12.97
C LYS A 231 13.56 -8.85 -11.87
N MET A 232 12.69 -9.87 -11.82
CA MET A 232 12.81 -10.99 -10.91
C MET A 232 14.14 -11.73 -11.11
N LEU A 233 14.55 -12.00 -12.36
CA LEU A 233 15.79 -12.71 -12.67
C LEU A 233 17.06 -11.90 -12.37
N ARG A 234 16.97 -10.57 -12.28
CA ARG A 234 18.08 -9.75 -11.76
C ARG A 234 18.29 -9.92 -10.25
N VAL A 235 17.26 -10.26 -9.52
CA VAL A 235 17.32 -10.53 -8.08
C VAL A 235 17.63 -12.01 -7.84
N PHE A 236 16.96 -12.88 -8.57
CA PHE A 236 17.00 -14.34 -8.42
C PHE A 236 17.31 -15.02 -9.76
N PRO A 237 18.57 -14.97 -10.26
CA PRO A 237 18.93 -15.61 -11.52
C PRO A 237 18.71 -17.13 -11.51
N GLN A 238 18.74 -17.75 -10.33
CA GLN A 238 18.47 -19.18 -10.13
C GLN A 238 17.02 -19.61 -10.45
N LEU A 239 16.12 -18.65 -10.76
CA LEU A 239 14.74 -18.92 -11.18
C LEU A 239 14.56 -18.87 -12.71
N ALA A 240 15.62 -18.97 -13.50
CA ALA A 240 15.54 -18.88 -14.96
C ALA A 240 14.69 -19.99 -15.60
N ASP A 241 14.63 -21.16 -14.98
CA ASP A 241 13.83 -22.33 -15.40
C ASP A 241 12.36 -22.29 -14.93
N VAL A 242 12.02 -21.37 -14.02
CA VAL A 242 10.72 -21.36 -13.34
C VAL A 242 9.64 -20.72 -14.22
N ARG A 243 8.47 -21.38 -14.25
CA ARG A 243 7.28 -20.87 -14.93
C ARG A 243 6.57 -19.79 -14.08
N ILE A 244 6.01 -18.79 -14.73
CA ILE A 244 5.10 -17.82 -14.12
C ILE A 244 3.67 -18.33 -14.32
N ASP A 245 2.98 -18.66 -13.22
CA ASP A 245 1.61 -19.16 -13.25
C ASP A 245 0.58 -18.02 -13.23
N TYR A 246 0.88 -16.93 -12.51
CA TYR A 246 -0.06 -15.80 -12.38
C TYR A 246 0.64 -14.49 -12.62
N GLN A 247 -0.11 -13.56 -13.21
CA GLN A 247 0.29 -12.18 -13.41
C GLN A 247 -0.93 -11.27 -13.23
N TRP A 248 -0.73 -10.15 -12.55
CA TRP A 248 -1.80 -9.16 -12.36
C TRP A 248 -1.22 -7.78 -12.09
N GLY A 249 -2.07 -6.77 -12.20
CA GLY A 249 -1.75 -5.40 -11.88
C GLY A 249 -2.93 -4.66 -11.29
N GLY A 250 -2.66 -3.47 -10.77
CA GLY A 250 -3.67 -2.57 -10.25
C GLY A 250 -3.12 -1.16 -10.10
N MET A 251 -4.03 -0.20 -9.95
CA MET A 251 -3.65 1.19 -9.79
C MET A 251 -3.48 1.51 -8.30
N ILE A 252 -2.32 2.02 -7.93
CA ILE A 252 -2.10 2.68 -6.64
C ILE A 252 -2.43 4.17 -6.77
N GLY A 253 -3.02 4.74 -5.72
CA GLY A 253 -3.31 6.17 -5.66
C GLY A 253 -2.18 6.91 -4.97
N ILE A 254 -1.54 7.86 -5.64
CA ILE A 254 -0.42 8.64 -5.11
C ILE A 254 -0.85 10.11 -4.96
N GLY A 255 -0.78 10.66 -3.74
CA GLY A 255 -0.89 12.08 -3.47
C GLY A 255 0.44 12.81 -3.69
N ALA A 256 0.41 14.11 -3.96
CA ALA A 256 1.62 14.88 -4.24
C ALA A 256 2.63 14.88 -3.08
N ASN A 257 2.16 14.88 -1.84
CA ASN A 257 2.99 14.79 -0.62
C ASN A 257 3.19 13.35 -0.11
N ARG A 258 2.66 12.35 -0.82
CA ARG A 258 2.70 10.91 -0.49
C ARG A 258 2.03 10.54 0.84
N LEU A 259 1.35 11.45 1.51
CA LEU A 259 0.58 11.18 2.72
C LEU A 259 -0.84 10.72 2.37
N PRO A 260 -1.44 9.81 3.16
CA PRO A 260 -2.84 9.44 3.02
C PRO A 260 -3.75 10.66 3.14
N GLN A 261 -4.74 10.73 2.28
CA GLN A 261 -5.73 11.81 2.30
C GLN A 261 -6.98 11.31 3.01
N VAL A 262 -7.15 11.70 4.26
CA VAL A 262 -8.31 11.37 5.09
C VAL A 262 -8.97 12.66 5.52
N GLY A 263 -10.26 12.83 5.23
CA GLY A 263 -10.91 14.09 5.50
C GLY A 263 -12.41 14.11 5.23
N ARG A 264 -12.95 15.32 5.23
CA ARG A 264 -14.34 15.64 4.94
C ARG A 264 -14.37 16.76 3.89
N LEU A 265 -15.31 16.71 2.95
CA LEU A 265 -15.44 17.76 1.95
C LEU A 265 -15.90 19.06 2.60
N PRO A 266 -15.23 20.22 2.35
CA PRO A 266 -15.55 21.48 3.00
C PRO A 266 -17.00 21.92 2.78
N ASP A 267 -17.50 21.81 1.54
CA ASP A 267 -18.86 22.26 1.17
C ASP A 267 -19.94 21.19 1.43
N LYS A 268 -19.55 19.97 1.88
CA LYS A 268 -20.42 18.81 2.06
C LYS A 268 -20.07 18.12 3.38
N PRO A 269 -20.54 18.66 4.52
CA PRO A 269 -20.12 18.23 5.85
C PRO A 269 -20.50 16.78 6.19
N ASN A 270 -21.39 16.17 5.42
CA ASN A 270 -21.78 14.77 5.54
C ASN A 270 -21.06 13.83 4.56
N VAL A 271 -20.03 14.32 3.84
CA VAL A 271 -19.25 13.52 2.89
C VAL A 271 -17.81 13.44 3.37
N TYR A 272 -17.40 12.23 3.73
CA TYR A 272 -16.06 11.89 4.16
C TYR A 272 -15.31 11.14 3.05
N TYR A 273 -13.98 11.10 3.15
CA TYR A 273 -13.17 10.37 2.17
C TYR A 273 -11.88 9.83 2.78
N ALA A 274 -11.37 8.76 2.17
CA ALA A 274 -10.03 8.21 2.43
C ALA A 274 -9.43 7.68 1.13
N GLN A 275 -8.24 8.18 0.74
CA GLN A 275 -7.58 7.87 -0.53
C GLN A 275 -6.08 8.18 -0.51
N ALA A 276 -5.37 7.89 -1.61
CA ALA A 276 -3.99 8.31 -1.88
C ALA A 276 -2.93 7.72 -0.93
N TYR A 277 -2.96 6.43 -0.74
CA TYR A 277 -2.05 5.71 0.18
C TYR A 277 -0.64 5.46 -0.37
N ALA A 278 -0.33 5.89 -1.57
CA ALA A 278 1.00 5.88 -2.20
C ALA A 278 1.72 4.50 -2.20
N GLY A 279 0.97 3.41 -2.24
CA GLY A 279 1.50 2.04 -2.22
C GLY A 279 1.62 1.40 -0.83
N HIS A 280 1.43 2.16 0.26
CA HIS A 280 1.48 1.70 1.65
C HIS A 280 0.06 1.60 2.26
N GLY A 281 -0.90 1.06 1.50
CA GLY A 281 -2.31 1.17 1.83
C GLY A 281 -2.79 0.18 2.88
N LEU A 282 -2.21 -1.00 3.02
CA LEU A 282 -2.83 -2.08 3.78
C LEU A 282 -3.11 -1.68 5.25
N ASN A 283 -2.10 -1.28 6.00
CA ASN A 283 -2.26 -0.82 7.37
C ASN A 283 -2.90 0.58 7.45
N ALA A 284 -2.54 1.48 6.54
CA ALA A 284 -3.04 2.86 6.53
C ALA A 284 -4.56 2.94 6.27
N THR A 285 -5.15 2.05 5.47
CA THR A 285 -6.61 1.98 5.27
C THR A 285 -7.36 1.60 6.54
N HIS A 286 -6.78 0.74 7.38
CA HIS A 286 -7.36 0.33 8.66
C HIS A 286 -7.37 1.49 9.67
N LEU A 287 -6.27 2.25 9.73
CA LEU A 287 -6.22 3.47 10.53
C LEU A 287 -7.23 4.50 10.02
N ALA A 288 -7.26 4.75 8.71
CA ALA A 288 -8.20 5.68 8.10
C ALA A 288 -9.66 5.31 8.40
N ALA A 289 -10.01 4.02 8.31
CA ALA A 289 -11.35 3.53 8.64
C ALA A 289 -11.70 3.76 10.11
N ARG A 290 -10.76 3.56 11.04
CA ARG A 290 -10.94 3.87 12.47
C ARG A 290 -11.19 5.36 12.67
N LEU A 291 -10.36 6.24 12.13
CA LEU A 291 -10.50 7.69 12.25
C LEU A 291 -11.82 8.21 11.67
N LEU A 292 -12.24 7.67 10.52
CA LEU A 292 -13.53 8.00 9.92
C LEU A 292 -14.69 7.53 10.81
N GLY A 293 -14.61 6.32 11.36
CA GLY A 293 -15.61 5.79 12.28
C GLY A 293 -15.75 6.63 13.54
N GLU A 294 -14.62 7.04 14.14
CA GLU A 294 -14.59 7.96 15.30
C GLU A 294 -15.25 9.31 14.96
N ALA A 295 -14.87 9.91 13.83
CA ALA A 295 -15.41 11.21 13.42
C ALA A 295 -16.92 11.15 13.10
N ILE A 296 -17.40 10.11 12.42
CA ILE A 296 -18.81 9.93 12.06
C ILE A 296 -19.68 9.63 13.29
N SER A 297 -19.15 8.90 14.27
CA SER A 297 -19.85 8.62 15.54
C SER A 297 -19.80 9.77 16.55
N GLY A 298 -19.17 10.89 16.21
CA GLY A 298 -19.09 12.06 17.07
C GLY A 298 -18.04 11.97 18.19
N GLN A 299 -17.13 10.98 18.12
CA GLN A 299 -16.00 10.89 19.04
C GLN A 299 -14.95 11.95 18.68
N GLN A 300 -14.82 12.97 19.52
CA GLN A 300 -13.84 14.05 19.31
C GLN A 300 -12.48 13.62 19.85
N SER A 301 -11.72 12.86 19.07
CA SER A 301 -10.37 12.44 19.46
C SER A 301 -9.27 13.45 19.05
N GLY A 302 -9.58 14.43 18.20
CA GLY A 302 -8.60 15.31 17.55
C GLY A 302 -7.71 14.61 16.50
N ARG A 303 -7.70 13.29 16.49
CA ARG A 303 -6.85 12.45 15.62
C ARG A 303 -7.26 12.56 14.15
N PHE A 304 -8.57 12.52 13.87
CA PHE A 304 -9.11 12.77 12.53
C PHE A 304 -8.68 14.14 12.00
N ASP A 305 -8.73 15.18 12.85
CA ASP A 305 -8.37 16.53 12.48
C ASP A 305 -6.90 16.70 12.09
N LEU A 306 -6.00 15.89 12.65
CA LEU A 306 -4.58 15.91 12.25
C LEU A 306 -4.43 15.55 10.77
N PHE A 307 -5.11 14.50 10.29
CA PHE A 307 -5.12 14.14 8.88
C PHE A 307 -5.93 15.13 8.03
N ALA A 308 -7.11 15.53 8.49
CA ALA A 308 -8.01 16.43 7.74
C ALA A 308 -7.40 17.81 7.49
N LYS A 309 -6.47 18.25 8.33
CA LYS A 309 -5.74 19.53 8.20
C LYS A 309 -4.49 19.45 7.32
N VAL A 310 -4.06 18.25 6.92
CA VAL A 310 -2.92 18.12 5.99
C VAL A 310 -3.31 18.71 4.64
N PRO A 311 -2.56 19.69 4.11
CA PRO A 311 -2.87 20.27 2.83
C PRO A 311 -2.51 19.27 1.68
N HIS A 312 -3.45 19.05 0.79
CA HIS A 312 -3.28 18.20 -0.37
C HIS A 312 -3.45 18.98 -1.67
N MET A 313 -2.38 19.10 -2.42
CA MET A 313 -2.34 19.83 -3.68
C MET A 313 -3.09 19.06 -4.78
N THR A 314 -3.83 19.78 -5.60
CA THR A 314 -4.35 19.27 -6.88
C THR A 314 -3.22 19.23 -7.90
N PHE A 315 -3.04 18.11 -8.59
CA PHE A 315 -2.02 18.00 -9.63
C PHE A 315 -2.26 19.00 -10.77
N PRO A 316 -1.21 19.65 -11.30
CA PRO A 316 -1.33 20.59 -12.42
C PRO A 316 -2.07 19.97 -13.62
N GLY A 317 -3.07 20.69 -14.13
CA GLY A 317 -3.94 20.19 -15.21
C GLY A 317 -4.91 19.10 -14.79
N GLY A 318 -5.05 18.85 -13.46
CA GLY A 318 -5.99 17.89 -12.87
C GLY A 318 -5.86 16.49 -13.49
N LYS A 319 -7.01 15.85 -13.75
CA LYS A 319 -7.04 14.49 -14.30
C LYS A 319 -6.45 14.34 -15.72
N HIS A 320 -6.33 15.42 -16.49
CA HIS A 320 -5.93 15.36 -17.89
C HIS A 320 -4.42 15.44 -18.13
N LEU A 321 -3.69 16.25 -17.34
CA LEU A 321 -2.24 16.47 -17.54
C LEU A 321 -1.36 15.81 -16.49
N ARG A 322 -1.90 15.34 -15.35
CA ARG A 322 -1.13 14.73 -14.26
C ARG A 322 -0.24 13.57 -14.72
N SER A 323 -0.77 12.64 -15.53
CA SER A 323 -0.01 11.47 -15.99
C SER A 323 1.08 11.83 -17.02
N PRO A 324 0.85 12.65 -18.06
CA PRO A 324 1.90 13.12 -18.96
C PRO A 324 3.00 13.89 -18.26
N LEU A 325 2.67 14.82 -17.35
CA LEU A 325 3.66 15.62 -16.62
C LEU A 325 4.53 14.76 -15.70
N LEU A 326 3.93 13.76 -15.05
CA LEU A 326 4.70 12.84 -14.23
C LEU A 326 5.60 11.94 -15.07
N ALA A 327 5.13 11.45 -16.22
CA ALA A 327 5.96 10.64 -17.12
C ALA A 327 7.24 11.39 -17.54
N LEU A 328 7.12 12.70 -17.81
CA LEU A 328 8.27 13.58 -18.07
C LEU A 328 9.18 13.71 -16.83
N GLY A 329 8.61 13.94 -15.65
CA GLY A 329 9.38 14.01 -14.39
C GLY A 329 10.13 12.72 -14.08
N MET A 330 9.52 11.56 -14.30
CA MET A 330 10.15 10.25 -14.08
C MET A 330 11.24 9.94 -15.12
N LEU A 331 11.07 10.40 -16.37
CA LEU A 331 12.13 10.31 -17.37
C LEU A 331 13.37 11.11 -16.92
N TRP A 332 13.17 12.31 -16.40
CA TRP A 332 14.23 13.14 -15.82
C TRP A 332 14.94 12.45 -14.65
N HIS A 333 14.21 11.84 -13.71
CA HIS A 333 14.79 11.09 -12.60
C HIS A 333 15.59 9.88 -13.06
N ARG A 334 15.09 9.11 -14.03
CA ARG A 334 15.83 7.99 -14.63
C ARG A 334 17.14 8.41 -15.28
N LEU A 335 17.16 9.55 -15.96
CA LEU A 335 18.38 10.11 -16.53
C LEU A 335 19.41 10.49 -15.45
N LYS A 336 18.97 11.02 -14.30
CA LYS A 336 19.84 11.31 -13.16
C LYS A 336 20.37 10.06 -12.44
N GLU A 337 19.67 8.94 -12.47
CA GLU A 337 20.16 7.67 -11.89
C GLU A 337 21.24 7.00 -12.76
N LEU A 338 21.36 7.38 -14.03
CA LEU A 338 22.37 6.87 -14.97
C LEU A 338 23.68 7.64 -14.91
N VAL A 339 23.68 8.81 -14.28
CA VAL A 339 24.86 9.66 -14.03
C VAL A 339 25.24 9.56 -12.55
#